data_2109bb3ad466ae23babc3857d0c843af
#
_entry.id   2109bb3ad466ae23babc3857d0c843af
#
_cell.length_a   1.000
_cell.length_b   1.000
_cell.length_c   1.000
_cell.angle_alpha   90.00
_cell.angle_beta   90.00
_cell.angle_gamma   90.00
#
_symmetry.space_group_name_H-M   'P 1'
#
loop_
_entity.id
_entity.type
_entity.pdbx_description
1 polymer ?
#
loop_
_entity_poly.entity_id
_entity_poly.type
_entity_poly.pdbx_seq_one_letter_code
_entity_poly.pdbx_strand_id
1 'polypeptide(L)'
;MSDVAYRPTYLNVDLDAILYNYNIFKTLQSDKLVIPVIKANGYGLGSVKIAEILENNGAQFFAVATLDEAIELRLHNVNAKLLVLGAISPKDINKAIQYDITLTVPSQFWLERAIHYIEDNSDHVYLHVK
;
A
#
# COMPACT_ATOMS: atom_id res chain seq x y z
N MET A 1 19.14 4.44 -14.33
CA MET A 1 19.51 3.43 -15.35
C MET A 1 18.46 3.44 -16.43
N SER A 2 18.84 3.70 -17.67
CA SER A 2 17.94 3.47 -18.79
C SER A 2 17.85 1.96 -18.97
N ASP A 3 16.70 1.37 -18.68
CA ASP A 3 16.44 -0.02 -19.01
C ASP A 3 16.46 -0.15 -20.54
N VAL A 4 17.59 -0.60 -21.05
CA VAL A 4 17.72 -0.85 -22.49
C VAL A 4 16.95 -2.11 -22.80
N ALA A 5 15.71 -1.95 -23.25
CA ALA A 5 14.92 -3.07 -23.73
C ALA A 5 15.42 -3.50 -25.11
N TYR A 6 16.02 -4.67 -25.19
CA TYR A 6 16.49 -5.24 -26.45
C TYR A 6 15.37 -5.88 -27.30
N ARG A 7 14.18 -6.01 -26.75
CA ARG A 7 12.99 -6.51 -27.44
C ARG A 7 12.05 -5.35 -27.77
N PRO A 8 11.40 -5.35 -28.94
CA PRO A 8 10.48 -4.28 -29.34
C PRO A 8 9.11 -4.40 -28.66
N THR A 9 8.98 -5.24 -27.62
CA THR A 9 7.74 -5.44 -26.89
C THR A 9 7.82 -4.67 -25.57
N TYR A 10 6.92 -3.71 -25.38
CA TYR A 10 6.84 -2.89 -24.18
C TYR A 10 5.38 -2.57 -23.84
N LEU A 11 5.14 -2.25 -22.59
CA LEU A 11 3.87 -1.75 -22.08
C LEU A 11 3.98 -0.23 -21.87
N ASN A 12 3.12 0.52 -22.54
CA ASN A 12 2.95 1.94 -22.26
C ASN A 12 1.87 2.11 -21.21
N VAL A 13 2.21 2.76 -20.09
CA VAL A 13 1.26 3.10 -19.03
C VAL A 13 1.03 4.60 -19.02
N ASP A 14 -0.21 5.02 -19.25
CA ASP A 14 -0.63 6.41 -19.17
C ASP A 14 -0.98 6.76 -17.71
N LEU A 15 -0.01 7.35 -17.00
CA LEU A 15 -0.19 7.76 -15.60
C LEU A 15 -1.16 8.92 -15.45
N ASP A 16 -1.29 9.79 -16.45
CA ASP A 16 -2.24 10.91 -16.41
C ASP A 16 -3.69 10.42 -16.49
N ALA A 17 -3.93 9.34 -17.25
CA ALA A 17 -5.23 8.68 -17.30
C ALA A 17 -5.59 8.06 -15.93
N ILE A 18 -4.62 7.45 -15.24
CA ILE A 18 -4.81 6.91 -13.89
C ILE A 18 -5.15 8.05 -12.90
N LEU A 19 -4.40 9.13 -12.94
CA LEU A 19 -4.65 10.31 -12.11
C LEU A 19 -6.02 10.92 -12.40
N TYR A 20 -6.40 11.03 -13.67
CA TYR A 20 -7.71 11.52 -14.08
C TYR A 20 -8.84 10.68 -13.47
N ASN A 21 -8.74 9.36 -13.57
CA ASN A 21 -9.71 8.45 -12.98
C ASN A 21 -9.79 8.59 -11.44
N TYR A 22 -8.66 8.70 -10.77
CA TYR A 22 -8.61 8.93 -9.32
C TYR A 22 -9.35 10.23 -8.94
N ASN A 23 -9.14 11.31 -9.67
CA ASN A 23 -9.78 12.60 -9.43
C ASN A 23 -11.30 12.54 -9.66
N ILE A 24 -11.79 11.74 -10.62
CA ILE A 24 -13.22 11.49 -10.78
C ILE A 24 -13.81 10.89 -9.49
N PHE A 25 -13.19 9.84 -8.94
CA PHE A 25 -13.67 9.23 -7.70
C PHE A 25 -13.64 10.21 -6.51
N LYS A 26 -12.61 11.04 -6.40
CA LYS A 26 -12.55 12.09 -5.38
C LYS A 26 -13.71 13.10 -5.51
N THR A 27 -14.05 13.46 -6.72
CA THR A 27 -15.16 14.39 -6.98
C THR A 27 -16.52 13.77 -6.66
N LEU A 28 -16.71 12.51 -7.05
CA LEU A 28 -17.96 11.76 -6.80
C LEU A 28 -18.19 11.45 -5.32
N GLN A 29 -17.11 11.38 -4.53
CA GLN A 29 -17.13 11.02 -3.11
C GLN A 29 -16.37 12.07 -2.28
N SER A 30 -16.76 13.34 -2.43
CA SER A 30 -16.05 14.48 -1.84
C SER A 30 -15.99 14.48 -0.30
N ASP A 31 -16.89 13.75 0.35
CA ASP A 31 -16.98 13.58 1.80
C ASP A 31 -16.24 12.32 2.31
N LYS A 32 -15.61 11.55 1.42
CA LYS A 32 -14.95 10.29 1.75
C LYS A 32 -13.50 10.26 1.30
N LEU A 33 -12.71 9.47 2.01
CA LEU A 33 -11.35 9.16 1.61
C LEU A 33 -11.36 8.08 0.51
N VAL A 34 -10.81 8.42 -0.64
CA VAL A 34 -10.58 7.45 -1.72
C VAL A 34 -9.25 6.77 -1.49
N ILE A 35 -9.26 5.45 -1.35
CA ILE A 35 -8.08 4.61 -1.13
C ILE A 35 -7.79 3.81 -2.41
N PRO A 36 -6.82 4.22 -3.24
CA PRO A 36 -6.41 3.43 -4.41
C PRO A 36 -5.86 2.08 -3.99
N VAL A 37 -6.34 1.02 -4.62
CA VAL A 37 -5.82 -0.35 -4.43
C VAL A 37 -4.80 -0.62 -5.53
N ILE A 38 -3.53 -0.76 -5.16
CA ILE A 38 -2.39 -0.91 -6.09
C ILE A 38 -1.61 -2.21 -5.89
N LYS A 39 -2.27 -3.25 -5.39
CA LYS A 39 -1.73 -4.60 -5.23
C LYS A 39 -1.31 -5.23 -6.57
N ALA A 40 -0.58 -6.33 -6.51
CA ALA A 40 -0.07 -7.07 -7.68
C ALA A 40 0.67 -6.14 -8.66
N ASN A 41 1.61 -5.35 -8.12
CA ASN A 41 2.36 -4.34 -8.87
C ASN A 41 1.44 -3.38 -9.66
N GLY A 42 0.41 -2.83 -8.98
CA GLY A 42 -0.59 -1.98 -9.63
C GLY A 42 -1.37 -2.72 -10.73
N TYR A 43 -1.72 -3.99 -10.48
CA TYR A 43 -2.31 -4.89 -11.48
C TYR A 43 -1.46 -5.03 -12.76
N GLY A 44 -0.13 -5.00 -12.60
CA GLY A 44 0.83 -5.07 -13.69
C GLY A 44 1.22 -3.73 -14.31
N LEU A 45 0.65 -2.63 -13.84
CA LEU A 45 0.90 -1.28 -14.38
C LEU A 45 2.04 -0.53 -13.68
N GLY A 46 2.59 -1.07 -12.58
CA GLY A 46 3.67 -0.46 -11.81
C GLY A 46 3.19 0.31 -10.58
N SER A 47 3.11 -0.37 -9.42
CA SER A 47 2.60 0.18 -8.16
C SER A 47 3.36 1.42 -7.69
N VAL A 48 4.69 1.42 -7.79
CA VAL A 48 5.54 2.52 -7.33
C VAL A 48 5.24 3.80 -8.10
N LYS A 49 5.17 3.74 -9.44
CA LYS A 49 4.90 4.92 -10.28
C LYS A 49 3.47 5.43 -10.11
N ILE A 50 2.51 4.54 -9.92
CA ILE A 50 1.13 4.91 -9.60
C ILE A 50 1.07 5.59 -8.23
N ALA A 51 1.70 5.02 -7.21
CA ALA A 51 1.74 5.62 -5.87
C ALA A 51 2.37 7.02 -5.92
N GLU A 52 3.50 7.18 -6.61
CA GLU A 52 4.22 8.44 -6.74
C GLU A 52 3.34 9.54 -7.36
N ILE A 53 2.70 9.28 -8.50
CA ILE A 53 1.86 10.31 -9.13
C ILE A 53 0.61 10.63 -8.31
N LEU A 54 -0.03 9.63 -7.71
CA LEU A 54 -1.24 9.86 -6.92
C LEU A 54 -0.92 10.56 -5.59
N GLU A 55 0.18 10.20 -4.91
CA GLU A 55 0.62 10.86 -3.67
C GLU A 55 0.96 12.34 -3.93
N ASN A 56 1.70 12.65 -4.99
CA ASN A 56 2.01 14.01 -5.41
C ASN A 56 0.77 14.84 -5.76
N ASN A 57 -0.36 14.18 -6.03
CA ASN A 57 -1.66 14.81 -6.29
C ASN A 57 -2.67 14.63 -5.15
N GLY A 58 -2.18 14.36 -3.94
CA GLY A 58 -2.94 14.41 -2.70
C GLY A 58 -3.59 13.09 -2.28
N ALA A 59 -3.20 11.96 -2.82
CA ALA A 59 -3.57 10.66 -2.26
C ALA A 59 -2.85 10.45 -0.91
N GLN A 60 -3.63 10.20 0.13
CA GLN A 60 -3.11 10.07 1.50
C GLN A 60 -3.05 8.62 1.98
N PHE A 61 -3.58 7.69 1.19
CA PHE A 61 -3.72 6.31 1.59
C PHE A 61 -3.71 5.39 0.37
N PHE A 62 -3.02 4.25 0.48
CA PHE A 62 -3.05 3.18 -0.52
C PHE A 62 -3.33 1.84 0.14
N ALA A 63 -3.88 0.90 -0.62
CA ALA A 63 -4.05 -0.47 -0.18
C ALA A 63 -3.33 -1.45 -1.11
N VAL A 64 -2.69 -2.44 -0.50
CA VAL A 64 -1.95 -3.51 -1.17
C VAL A 64 -2.36 -4.87 -0.63
N ALA A 65 -1.94 -5.97 -1.26
CA ALA A 65 -2.33 -7.31 -0.81
C ALA A 65 -1.43 -7.84 0.30
N THR A 66 -0.13 -7.59 0.24
CA THR A 66 0.88 -8.22 1.09
C THR A 66 1.77 -7.21 1.81
N LEU A 67 2.44 -7.67 2.86
CA LEU A 67 3.41 -6.86 3.59
C LEU A 67 4.62 -6.51 2.71
N ASP A 68 5.05 -7.43 1.84
CA ASP A 68 6.18 -7.19 0.93
C ASP A 68 5.88 -6.06 -0.05
N GLU A 69 4.68 -6.02 -0.62
CA GLU A 69 4.25 -4.91 -1.50
C GLU A 69 4.24 -3.56 -0.76
N ALA A 70 3.79 -3.54 0.49
CA ALA A 70 3.81 -2.31 1.29
C ALA A 70 5.24 -1.87 1.62
N ILE A 71 6.13 -2.79 1.98
CA ILE A 71 7.54 -2.50 2.24
C ILE A 71 8.23 -1.98 0.98
N GLU A 72 7.97 -2.57 -0.19
CA GLU A 72 8.50 -2.09 -1.47
C GLU A 72 8.13 -0.62 -1.71
N LEU A 73 6.88 -0.24 -1.48
CA LEU A 73 6.45 1.17 -1.59
C LEU A 73 7.20 2.07 -0.62
N ARG A 74 7.41 1.65 0.63
CA ARG A 74 8.21 2.42 1.61
C ARG A 74 9.65 2.60 1.17
N LEU A 75 10.29 1.56 0.63
CA LEU A 75 11.66 1.62 0.10
C LEU A 75 11.79 2.57 -1.09
N HIS A 76 10.70 2.87 -1.77
CA HIS A 76 10.62 3.87 -2.84
C HIS A 76 10.07 5.23 -2.37
N ASN A 77 10.14 5.51 -1.05
CA ASN A 77 9.78 6.78 -0.44
C ASN A 77 8.30 7.18 -0.56
N VAL A 78 7.39 6.23 -0.70
CA VAL A 78 5.96 6.49 -0.56
C VAL A 78 5.66 6.75 0.92
N ASN A 79 5.18 7.95 1.27
CA ASN A 79 4.91 8.38 2.64
C ASN A 79 3.44 8.28 3.04
N ALA A 80 2.53 8.20 2.06
CA ALA A 80 1.11 8.00 2.30
C ALA A 80 0.86 6.75 3.18
N LYS A 81 -0.24 6.72 3.90
CA LYS A 81 -0.62 5.55 4.71
C LYS A 81 -0.79 4.33 3.82
N LEU A 82 -0.34 3.18 4.31
CA LEU A 82 -0.43 1.90 3.60
C LEU A 82 -1.27 0.91 4.41
N LEU A 83 -2.23 0.27 3.76
CA LEU A 83 -3.05 -0.80 4.31
C LEU A 83 -2.74 -2.12 3.60
N VAL A 84 -2.36 -3.13 4.36
CA VAL A 84 -2.26 -4.51 3.87
C VAL A 84 -3.62 -5.18 4.04
N LEU A 85 -4.27 -5.51 2.90
CA LEU A 85 -5.62 -6.11 2.86
C LEU A 85 -5.61 -7.60 3.23
N GLY A 86 -4.51 -8.29 2.96
CA GLY A 86 -4.33 -9.70 3.29
C GLY A 86 -3.95 -9.90 4.75
N ALA A 87 -4.25 -11.09 5.29
CA ALA A 87 -3.75 -11.49 6.59
C ALA A 87 -2.26 -11.81 6.50
N ILE A 88 -1.45 -11.19 7.35
CA ILE A 88 -0.04 -11.56 7.52
C ILE A 88 0.13 -12.58 8.65
N SER A 89 1.29 -13.22 8.72
CA SER A 89 1.63 -14.01 9.91
C SER A 89 1.77 -13.09 11.14
N PRO A 90 1.17 -13.43 12.30
CA PRO A 90 1.29 -12.63 13.52
C PRO A 90 2.75 -12.32 13.92
N LYS A 91 3.69 -13.23 13.63
CA LYS A 91 5.12 -13.05 13.94
C LYS A 91 5.79 -11.90 13.18
N ASP A 92 5.18 -11.45 12.08
CA ASP A 92 5.76 -10.42 11.22
C ASP A 92 5.26 -9.00 11.60
N ILE A 93 4.52 -8.85 12.72
CA ILE A 93 3.96 -7.56 13.17
C ILE A 93 5.03 -6.49 13.37
N ASN A 94 6.23 -6.85 13.86
CA ASN A 94 7.32 -5.89 14.07
C ASN A 94 7.83 -5.29 12.75
N LYS A 95 7.71 -6.00 11.63
CA LYS A 95 8.01 -5.43 10.31
C LYS A 95 7.01 -4.36 9.92
N ALA A 96 5.72 -4.60 10.18
CA ALA A 96 4.70 -3.58 9.92
C ALA A 96 4.89 -2.33 10.80
N ILE A 97 5.28 -2.51 12.06
CA ILE A 97 5.64 -1.41 12.98
C ILE A 97 6.84 -0.64 12.42
N GLN A 98 7.91 -1.33 12.06
CA GLN A 98 9.15 -0.74 11.54
C GLN A 98 8.91 0.17 10.32
N TYR A 99 7.99 -0.22 9.45
CA TYR A 99 7.69 0.47 8.19
C TYR A 99 6.42 1.33 8.25
N ASP A 100 5.80 1.50 9.42
CA ASP A 100 4.55 2.25 9.60
C ASP A 100 3.45 1.80 8.62
N ILE A 101 3.11 0.50 8.69
CA ILE A 101 2.14 -0.14 7.81
C ILE A 101 0.91 -0.56 8.61
N THR A 102 -0.28 -0.18 8.16
CA THR A 102 -1.56 -0.61 8.73
C THR A 102 -1.88 -2.04 8.32
N LEU A 103 -2.28 -2.87 9.29
CA LEU A 103 -2.57 -4.29 9.07
C LEU A 103 -4.06 -4.58 9.19
N THR A 104 -4.54 -5.50 8.38
CA THR A 104 -5.87 -6.10 8.54
C THR A 104 -5.85 -7.16 9.63
N VAL A 105 -6.77 -7.04 10.60
CA VAL A 105 -7.01 -8.03 11.65
C VAL A 105 -8.10 -8.99 11.20
N PRO A 106 -7.78 -10.23 10.83
CA PRO A 106 -8.76 -11.18 10.31
C PRO A 106 -9.58 -11.87 11.42
N SER A 107 -9.07 -11.90 12.65
CA SER A 107 -9.75 -12.54 13.79
C SER A 107 -9.14 -12.11 15.12
N GLN A 108 -9.92 -12.31 16.19
CA GLN A 108 -9.44 -12.13 17.57
C GLN A 108 -8.22 -13.05 17.86
N PHE A 109 -8.27 -14.29 17.43
CA PHE A 109 -7.15 -15.23 17.61
C PHE A 109 -5.84 -14.71 16.97
N TRP A 110 -5.92 -14.13 15.78
CA TRP A 110 -4.78 -13.52 15.15
C TRP A 110 -4.22 -12.36 15.98
N LEU A 111 -5.11 -11.48 16.48
CA LEU A 111 -4.73 -10.32 17.28
C LEU A 111 -4.04 -10.73 18.59
N GLU A 112 -4.62 -11.68 19.31
CA GLU A 112 -4.05 -12.20 20.55
C GLU A 112 -2.64 -12.76 20.33
N ARG A 113 -2.41 -13.46 19.22
CA ARG A 113 -1.08 -13.96 18.88
C ARG A 113 -0.12 -12.85 18.47
N ALA A 114 -0.58 -11.87 17.69
CA ALA A 114 0.24 -10.77 17.23
C ALA A 114 0.80 -9.92 18.37
N ILE A 115 -0.01 -9.65 19.39
CA ILE A 115 0.40 -8.90 20.58
C ILE A 115 1.60 -9.56 21.28
N HIS A 116 1.67 -10.90 21.30
CA HIS A 116 2.80 -11.61 21.94
C HIS A 116 4.13 -11.45 21.22
N TYR A 117 4.11 -11.00 19.95
CA TYR A 117 5.33 -10.78 19.16
C TYR A 117 5.81 -9.33 19.17
N ILE A 118 5.04 -8.39 19.74
CA ILE A 118 5.49 -7.00 19.85
C ILE A 118 6.68 -6.94 20.82
N GLU A 119 7.81 -6.45 20.34
CA GLU A 119 9.07 -6.44 21.09
C GLU A 119 9.17 -5.26 22.06
N ASP A 120 8.64 -4.09 21.67
CA ASP A 120 8.65 -2.88 22.50
C ASP A 120 7.21 -2.45 22.80
N ASN A 121 6.85 -2.38 24.08
CA ASN A 121 5.53 -1.95 24.54
C ASN A 121 5.21 -0.47 24.22
N SER A 122 6.18 0.32 23.79
CA SER A 122 5.99 1.68 23.32
C SER A 122 5.65 1.76 21.82
N ASP A 123 5.80 0.66 21.10
CA ASP A 123 5.51 0.60 19.66
C ASP A 123 4.02 0.73 19.38
N HIS A 124 3.71 1.31 18.24
CA HIS A 124 2.36 1.52 17.78
C HIS A 124 2.16 0.89 16.40
N VAL A 125 1.04 0.23 16.21
CA VAL A 125 0.62 -0.30 14.91
C VAL A 125 -0.84 0.08 14.66
N TYR A 126 -1.13 0.55 13.46
CA TYR A 126 -2.51 0.80 13.05
C TYR A 126 -3.15 -0.50 12.57
N LEU A 127 -4.36 -0.75 13.03
CA LEU A 127 -5.10 -1.96 12.73
C LEU A 127 -6.44 -1.64 12.08
N HIS A 128 -6.74 -2.36 11.01
CA HIS A 128 -8.02 -2.35 10.31
C HIS A 128 -8.77 -3.64 10.66
N VAL A 129 -9.82 -3.52 11.46
CA VAL A 129 -10.64 -4.67 11.87
C VAL A 129 -11.61 -5.01 10.74
N LYS A 130 -11.61 -6.27 10.35
CA LYS A 130 -12.44 -6.79 9.25
C LYS A 130 -13.50 -7.76 9.76
#